data_46226222f1c0e08c0608ae1911a7f869
#
_entry.id   46226222f1c0e08c0608ae1911a7f869
#
_cell.length_a   1.000
_cell.length_b   1.000
_cell.length_c   1.000
_cell.angle_alpha   90.00
_cell.angle_beta   90.00
_cell.angle_gamma   90.00
#
_symmetry.space_group_name_H-M   'P 1'
#
loop_
_entity.id
_entity.type
_entity.pdbx_description
1 polymer ?
#
loop_
_entity_poly.entity_id
_entity_poly.type
_entity_poly.pdbx_seq_one_letter_code
_entity_poly.pdbx_strand_id
1 'polypeptide(L)'
;QRQVCIRDRIMKERFHAQKDGSQKLRFHTQTAGSTLTAQQPENNVVRVTLQALAAVLGGTQSLHTNSMDEALWLPTEKSVQVALRTQQIIAYESGVADSVDPMAGSYLIEHLTDEIEERARIYIEKIDAMGGALRAIENGYIQNEIQDAAYAAQRRLANGEDIVVGVNKFQQDAEIVLEPLTICLLYTSDDADDL
;
A
#
# COMPACT_ATOMS: atom_id res chain seq x y z
N GLN A 1 -7.41 9.24 0.01
CA GLN A 1 -8.28 10.29 0.59
C GLN A 1 -9.72 10.11 0.16
N ARG A 2 -9.95 9.84 -1.09
CA ARG A 2 -11.31 9.80 -1.65
C ARG A 2 -11.96 8.42 -1.57
N GLN A 3 -11.22 7.34 -1.30
CA GLN A 3 -11.81 6.05 -0.88
C GLN A 3 -12.64 6.20 0.40
N VAL A 4 -12.26 7.13 1.27
CA VAL A 4 -13.05 7.50 2.46
C VAL A 4 -14.42 8.04 2.02
N CYS A 5 -14.45 8.99 1.08
CA CYS A 5 -15.71 9.54 0.57
C CYS A 5 -16.59 8.49 -0.11
N ILE A 6 -15.99 7.59 -0.92
CA ILE A 6 -16.73 6.50 -1.59
C ILE A 6 -17.38 5.58 -0.54
N ARG A 7 -16.60 5.11 0.43
CA ARG A 7 -17.11 4.24 1.50
C ARG A 7 -18.17 4.94 2.33
N ASP A 8 -17.97 6.20 2.69
CA ASP A 8 -18.91 6.97 3.52
C ASP A 8 -20.24 7.19 2.78
N ARG A 9 -20.18 7.44 1.47
CA ARG A 9 -21.36 7.51 0.61
C ARG A 9 -22.12 6.18 0.58
N ILE A 10 -21.44 5.06 0.39
CA ILE A 10 -22.04 3.73 0.42
C ILE A 10 -22.71 3.46 1.77
N MET A 11 -22.07 3.80 2.88
CA MET A 11 -22.66 3.63 4.21
C MET A 11 -23.92 4.45 4.41
N LYS A 12 -23.97 5.66 3.86
CA LYS A 12 -25.13 6.53 3.93
C LYS A 12 -26.25 6.07 2.99
N GLU A 13 -25.93 5.84 1.72
CA GLU A 13 -26.91 5.60 0.67
C GLU A 13 -27.43 4.15 0.67
N ARG A 14 -26.53 3.18 0.77
CA ARG A 14 -26.88 1.76 0.69
C ARG A 14 -27.30 1.16 2.04
N PHE A 15 -26.59 1.52 3.12
CA PHE A 15 -26.83 0.97 4.46
C PHE A 15 -27.62 1.91 5.38
N HIS A 16 -28.01 3.11 4.91
CA HIS A 16 -28.79 4.08 5.63
C HIS A 16 -28.27 4.40 7.04
N ALA A 17 -26.94 4.46 7.17
CA ALA A 17 -26.29 4.74 8.45
C ALA A 17 -26.71 6.12 8.99
N GLN A 18 -27.23 6.15 10.23
CA GLN A 18 -27.78 7.36 10.85
C GLN A 18 -26.77 8.14 11.67
N LYS A 19 -25.74 7.46 12.19
CA LYS A 19 -24.76 8.08 13.07
C LYS A 19 -23.56 8.54 12.26
N ASP A 20 -23.10 9.77 12.47
CA ASP A 20 -21.89 10.32 11.84
C ASP A 20 -20.66 9.40 11.98
N GLY A 21 -20.49 8.80 13.17
CA GLY A 21 -19.40 7.86 13.41
C GLY A 21 -19.43 6.62 12.54
N SER A 22 -20.62 6.18 12.08
CA SER A 22 -20.80 5.05 11.17
C SER A 22 -20.52 5.43 9.71
N GLN A 23 -20.64 6.72 9.38
CA GLN A 23 -20.39 7.25 8.04
C GLN A 23 -18.93 7.63 7.83
N LYS A 24 -18.14 7.80 8.89
CA LYS A 24 -16.73 8.22 8.81
C LYS A 24 -15.79 7.03 8.85
N LEU A 25 -15.02 6.83 7.79
CA LEU A 25 -13.96 5.83 7.77
C LEU A 25 -12.76 6.35 8.58
N ARG A 26 -12.30 5.51 9.50
CA ARG A 26 -10.98 5.65 10.13
C ARG A 26 -10.11 4.51 9.62
N PHE A 27 -8.93 4.81 9.12
CA PHE A 27 -8.08 3.81 8.49
C PHE A 27 -6.60 4.01 8.79
N HIS A 28 -5.90 2.91 8.75
CA HIS A 28 -4.46 2.85 8.75
C HIS A 28 -3.96 2.68 7.32
N THR A 29 -2.83 3.30 7.00
CA THR A 29 -2.13 3.08 5.74
C THR A 29 -0.77 2.47 6.01
N GLN A 30 -0.46 1.41 5.29
CA GLN A 30 0.90 0.90 5.15
C GLN A 30 1.38 1.20 3.72
N THR A 31 2.64 1.60 3.58
CA THR A 31 3.26 1.70 2.25
C THR A 31 3.34 0.34 1.58
N ALA A 32 3.34 0.30 0.24
CA ALA A 32 3.22 -0.96 -0.49
C ALA A 32 4.56 -1.69 -0.60
N GLY A 33 4.79 -2.70 0.24
CA GLY A 33 5.99 -3.55 0.19
C GLY A 33 6.19 -4.24 -1.16
N SER A 34 5.10 -4.62 -1.84
CA SER A 34 5.13 -5.25 -3.16
C SER A 34 5.75 -4.39 -4.28
N THR A 35 5.90 -3.09 -4.05
CA THR A 35 6.54 -2.15 -5.00
C THR A 35 8.03 -1.94 -4.72
N LEU A 36 8.53 -2.49 -3.62
CA LEU A 36 9.93 -2.39 -3.25
C LEU A 36 10.74 -3.49 -3.95
N THR A 37 11.99 -3.18 -4.27
CA THR A 37 12.84 -4.03 -5.09
C THR A 37 14.09 -4.45 -4.35
N ALA A 38 14.58 -5.65 -4.63
CA ALA A 38 15.87 -6.13 -4.14
C ALA A 38 17.03 -5.38 -4.81
N GLN A 39 16.83 -4.98 -6.07
CA GLN A 39 17.82 -4.22 -6.84
C GLN A 39 17.87 -2.77 -6.35
N GLN A 40 19.06 -2.27 -6.07
CA GLN A 40 19.30 -0.89 -5.61
C GLN A 40 18.37 -0.52 -4.42
N PRO A 41 18.47 -1.23 -3.28
CA PRO A 41 17.48 -1.14 -2.19
C PRO A 41 17.42 0.25 -1.54
N GLU A 42 18.44 1.08 -1.65
CA GLU A 42 18.42 2.47 -1.18
C GLU A 42 17.35 3.29 -1.89
N ASN A 43 17.02 2.98 -3.15
CA ASN A 43 15.94 3.65 -3.88
C ASN A 43 14.57 3.37 -3.25
N ASN A 44 14.44 2.32 -2.44
CA ASN A 44 13.21 2.01 -1.73
C ASN A 44 12.87 3.10 -0.69
N VAL A 45 13.86 3.79 -0.13
CA VAL A 45 13.62 4.94 0.76
C VAL A 45 12.83 6.02 0.03
N VAL A 46 13.20 6.33 -1.22
CA VAL A 46 12.49 7.30 -2.04
C VAL A 46 11.08 6.83 -2.38
N ARG A 47 10.91 5.55 -2.76
CA ARG A 47 9.59 4.95 -3.05
C ARG A 47 8.67 5.05 -1.84
N VAL A 48 9.16 4.64 -0.67
CA VAL A 48 8.42 4.69 0.58
C VAL A 48 8.06 6.13 0.96
N THR A 49 9.00 7.08 0.78
CA THR A 49 8.75 8.51 1.07
C THR A 49 7.61 9.06 0.22
N LEU A 50 7.60 8.78 -1.09
CA LEU A 50 6.53 9.23 -1.99
C LEU A 50 5.18 8.61 -1.64
N GLN A 51 5.15 7.32 -1.30
CA GLN A 51 3.93 6.62 -0.86
C GLN A 51 3.42 7.17 0.47
N ALA A 52 4.31 7.40 1.43
CA ALA A 52 3.98 7.96 2.72
C ALA A 52 3.42 9.39 2.59
N LEU A 53 4.05 10.22 1.76
CA LEU A 53 3.56 11.57 1.46
C LEU A 53 2.16 11.51 0.81
N ALA A 54 1.95 10.61 -0.15
CA ALA A 54 0.63 10.41 -0.75
C ALA A 54 -0.43 10.00 0.28
N ALA A 55 -0.08 9.13 1.24
CA ALA A 55 -0.97 8.72 2.32
C ALA A 55 -1.32 9.89 3.25
N VAL A 56 -0.34 10.74 3.61
CA VAL A 56 -0.55 11.93 4.44
C VAL A 56 -1.42 12.95 3.72
N LEU A 57 -1.11 13.29 2.46
CA LEU A 57 -1.96 14.13 1.60
C LEU A 57 -3.37 13.54 1.46
N GLY A 58 -3.47 12.22 1.57
CA GLY A 58 -4.70 11.45 1.55
C GLY A 58 -5.49 11.43 2.85
N GLY A 59 -5.02 12.02 3.93
CA GLY A 59 -5.73 12.11 5.21
C GLY A 59 -5.77 10.81 6.01
N THR A 60 -4.75 9.95 5.90
CA THR A 60 -4.63 8.75 6.75
C THR A 60 -4.55 9.11 8.22
N GLN A 61 -5.17 8.31 9.11
CA GLN A 61 -5.14 8.55 10.56
C GLN A 61 -3.93 7.92 11.24
N SER A 62 -3.37 6.88 10.66
CA SER A 62 -2.11 6.29 11.11
C SER A 62 -1.35 5.75 9.91
N LEU A 63 -0.03 5.70 10.01
CA LEU A 63 0.85 5.38 8.91
C LEU A 63 1.94 4.40 9.37
N HIS A 64 2.18 3.38 8.57
CA HIS A 64 3.38 2.55 8.62
C HIS A 64 4.20 2.73 7.34
N THR A 65 5.51 2.89 7.51
CA THR A 65 6.48 2.95 6.40
C THR A 65 7.34 1.70 6.41
N ASN A 66 7.35 0.98 5.29
CA ASN A 66 8.20 -0.19 5.13
C ASN A 66 9.68 0.22 5.11
N SER A 67 10.54 -0.66 5.56
CA SER A 67 11.99 -0.47 5.50
C SER A 67 12.53 -0.71 4.09
N MET A 68 13.71 -0.17 3.80
CA MET A 68 14.31 -0.25 2.46
C MET A 68 14.71 -1.69 2.07
N ASP A 69 14.89 -2.56 3.05
CA ASP A 69 15.28 -3.96 2.90
C ASP A 69 14.10 -4.95 2.86
N GLU A 70 12.86 -4.45 2.84
CA GLU A 70 11.61 -5.23 2.83
C GLU A 70 11.57 -6.31 1.73
N ALA A 71 12.18 -6.05 0.57
CA ALA A 71 12.22 -7.00 -0.54
C ALA A 71 13.28 -8.10 -0.38
N LEU A 72 14.14 -8.01 0.63
CA LEU A 72 15.29 -8.89 0.84
C LEU A 72 15.09 -9.80 2.05
N TRP A 73 14.73 -9.22 3.21
CA TRP A 73 14.63 -9.92 4.49
C TRP A 73 13.88 -9.10 5.54
N LEU A 74 13.96 -9.53 6.79
CA LEU A 74 13.46 -8.76 7.93
C LEU A 74 14.31 -7.49 8.14
N PRO A 75 13.68 -6.38 8.55
CA PRO A 75 14.34 -5.09 8.62
C PRO A 75 15.48 -5.07 9.64
N THR A 76 16.62 -4.50 9.24
CA THR A 76 17.72 -4.20 10.14
C THR A 76 17.40 -3.00 11.04
N GLU A 77 18.11 -2.82 12.16
CA GLU A 77 17.93 -1.67 13.05
C GLU A 77 18.09 -0.34 12.30
N LYS A 78 19.09 -0.25 11.42
CA LYS A 78 19.33 0.93 10.57
C LYS A 78 18.18 1.20 9.63
N SER A 79 17.66 0.18 8.96
CA SER A 79 16.57 0.35 7.99
C SER A 79 15.25 0.73 8.67
N VAL A 80 14.96 0.16 9.85
CA VAL A 80 13.82 0.57 10.69
C VAL A 80 13.95 2.04 11.12
N GLN A 81 15.15 2.46 11.53
CA GLN A 81 15.39 3.85 11.89
C GLN A 81 15.11 4.80 10.72
N VAL A 82 15.60 4.48 9.51
CA VAL A 82 15.35 5.28 8.31
C VAL A 82 13.86 5.34 7.99
N ALA A 83 13.15 4.21 8.07
CA ALA A 83 11.70 4.16 7.84
C ALA A 83 10.92 5.07 8.83
N LEU A 84 11.30 5.05 10.11
CA LEU A 84 10.71 5.94 11.12
C LEU A 84 11.06 7.42 10.86
N ARG A 85 12.31 7.72 10.52
CA ARG A 85 12.74 9.09 10.20
C ARG A 85 12.01 9.64 8.96
N THR A 86 11.69 8.81 7.99
CA THR A 86 10.87 9.21 6.83
C THR A 86 9.54 9.82 7.27
N GLN A 87 8.82 9.19 8.21
CA GLN A 87 7.58 9.76 8.75
C GLN A 87 7.82 11.08 9.48
N GLN A 88 8.88 11.16 10.28
CA GLN A 88 9.20 12.36 11.06
C GLN A 88 9.59 13.54 10.14
N ILE A 89 10.36 13.30 9.08
CA ILE A 89 10.69 14.33 8.09
C ILE A 89 9.40 14.85 7.42
N ILE A 90 8.51 13.98 7.01
CA ILE A 90 7.21 14.38 6.45
C ILE A 90 6.42 15.23 7.46
N ALA A 91 6.41 14.84 8.73
CA ALA A 91 5.63 15.52 9.76
C ALA A 91 6.19 16.91 10.14
N TYR A 92 7.52 17.05 10.19
CA TYR A 92 8.14 18.23 10.78
C TYR A 92 8.85 19.16 9.77
N GLU A 93 9.21 18.66 8.59
CA GLU A 93 10.03 19.43 7.65
C GLU A 93 9.28 19.77 6.34
N SER A 94 8.19 19.06 6.03
CA SER A 94 7.51 19.22 4.74
C SER A 94 6.42 20.30 4.73
N GLY A 95 5.90 20.70 5.90
CA GLY A 95 4.75 21.61 6.03
C GLY A 95 3.40 20.99 5.60
N VAL A 96 3.37 19.73 5.14
CA VAL A 96 2.13 19.09 4.66
C VAL A 96 1.10 18.88 5.78
N ALA A 97 1.55 18.81 7.03
CA ALA A 97 0.69 18.66 8.20
C ALA A 97 0.02 19.98 8.63
N ASP A 98 0.42 21.12 8.08
CA ASP A 98 -0.05 22.44 8.47
C ASP A 98 -1.37 22.85 7.80
N SER A 99 -1.85 22.05 6.85
CA SER A 99 -3.12 22.31 6.16
C SER A 99 -4.05 21.10 6.18
N VAL A 100 -5.36 21.40 6.15
CA VAL A 100 -6.41 20.37 6.06
C VAL A 100 -6.77 20.17 4.58
N ASP A 101 -6.79 18.91 4.14
CA ASP A 101 -7.16 18.49 2.78
C ASP A 101 -6.46 19.32 1.67
N PRO A 102 -5.12 19.31 1.60
CA PRO A 102 -4.37 20.15 0.67
C PRO A 102 -4.63 19.82 -0.81
N MET A 103 -5.25 18.67 -1.10
CA MET A 103 -5.58 18.23 -2.46
C MET A 103 -7.03 18.53 -2.86
N ALA A 104 -7.83 19.13 -1.98
CA ALA A 104 -9.22 19.45 -2.27
C ALA A 104 -9.35 20.43 -3.45
N GLY A 105 -10.32 20.17 -4.33
CA GLY A 105 -10.60 21.01 -5.50
C GLY A 105 -9.61 20.90 -6.65
N SER A 106 -8.63 20.01 -6.57
CA SER A 106 -7.80 19.67 -7.73
C SER A 106 -8.65 18.95 -8.78
N TYR A 107 -8.79 19.50 -9.97
CA TYR A 107 -9.56 18.90 -11.06
C TYR A 107 -9.16 17.46 -11.37
N LEU A 108 -7.85 17.17 -11.36
CA LEU A 108 -7.35 15.81 -11.59
C LEU A 108 -7.76 14.87 -10.47
N ILE A 109 -7.60 15.26 -9.22
CA ILE A 109 -7.93 14.41 -8.06
C ILE A 109 -9.44 14.16 -7.98
N GLU A 110 -10.27 15.16 -8.25
CA GLU A 110 -11.72 15.00 -8.30
C GLU A 110 -12.12 14.02 -9.41
N HIS A 111 -11.61 14.21 -10.63
CA HIS A 111 -11.88 13.32 -11.76
C HIS A 111 -11.45 11.87 -11.49
N LEU A 112 -10.22 11.67 -10.98
CA LEU A 112 -9.74 10.33 -10.65
C LEU A 112 -10.56 9.68 -9.52
N THR A 113 -11.09 10.46 -8.61
CA THR A 113 -11.98 9.97 -7.55
C THR A 113 -13.28 9.42 -8.13
N ASP A 114 -13.92 10.19 -8.99
CA ASP A 114 -15.17 9.79 -9.62
C ASP A 114 -14.97 8.55 -10.50
N GLU A 115 -13.87 8.48 -11.24
CA GLU A 115 -13.55 7.31 -12.07
C GLU A 115 -13.26 6.05 -11.24
N ILE A 116 -12.55 6.18 -10.13
CA ILE A 116 -12.30 5.04 -9.21
C ILE A 116 -13.62 4.59 -8.57
N GLU A 117 -14.50 5.52 -8.19
CA GLU A 117 -15.81 5.18 -7.64
C GLU A 117 -16.66 4.39 -8.65
N GLU A 118 -16.73 4.85 -9.89
CA GLU A 118 -17.49 4.18 -10.95
C GLU A 118 -16.96 2.75 -11.19
N ARG A 119 -15.66 2.59 -11.33
CA ARG A 119 -15.04 1.26 -11.49
C ARG A 119 -15.28 0.35 -10.28
N ALA A 120 -15.24 0.90 -9.07
CA ALA A 120 -15.53 0.14 -7.86
C ALA A 120 -17.01 -0.31 -7.80
N ARG A 121 -17.94 0.54 -8.23
CA ARG A 121 -19.37 0.19 -8.31
C ARG A 121 -19.61 -0.98 -9.25
N ILE A 122 -18.96 -1.01 -10.42
CA ILE A 122 -19.07 -2.13 -11.38
C ILE A 122 -18.66 -3.44 -10.71
N TYR A 123 -17.57 -3.47 -9.95
CA TYR A 123 -17.15 -4.67 -9.20
C TYR A 123 -18.16 -5.06 -8.11
N ILE A 124 -18.66 -4.08 -7.36
CA ILE A 124 -19.64 -4.32 -6.28
C ILE A 124 -20.93 -4.91 -6.85
N GLU A 125 -21.47 -4.33 -7.92
CA GLU A 125 -22.68 -4.81 -8.57
C GLU A 125 -22.52 -6.22 -9.13
N LYS A 126 -21.38 -6.52 -9.72
CA LYS A 126 -21.06 -7.85 -10.25
C LYS A 126 -20.96 -8.90 -9.13
N ILE A 127 -20.32 -8.55 -8.00
CA ILE A 127 -20.23 -9.41 -6.81
C ILE A 127 -21.62 -9.60 -6.18
N ASP A 128 -22.43 -8.55 -6.08
CA ASP A 128 -23.80 -8.64 -5.56
C ASP A 128 -24.67 -9.56 -6.42
N ALA A 129 -24.57 -9.46 -7.75
CA ALA A 129 -25.27 -10.32 -8.69
C ALA A 129 -24.91 -11.82 -8.55
N MET A 130 -23.70 -12.13 -8.05
CA MET A 130 -23.27 -13.50 -7.76
C MET A 130 -23.80 -14.03 -6.42
N GLY A 131 -24.48 -13.21 -5.62
CA GLY A 131 -24.96 -13.54 -4.29
C GLY A 131 -24.01 -13.08 -3.16
N GLY A 132 -23.15 -12.11 -3.44
CA GLY A 132 -22.26 -11.45 -2.48
C GLY A 132 -20.83 -12.01 -2.47
N ALA A 133 -20.00 -11.41 -1.62
CA ALA A 133 -18.56 -11.67 -1.58
C ALA A 133 -18.21 -13.14 -1.31
N LEU A 134 -18.93 -13.83 -0.41
CA LEU A 134 -18.67 -15.23 -0.11
C LEU A 134 -18.83 -16.12 -1.37
N ARG A 135 -19.91 -15.95 -2.11
CA ARG A 135 -20.13 -16.68 -3.36
C ARG A 135 -19.13 -16.35 -4.44
N ALA A 136 -18.71 -15.08 -4.54
CA ALA A 136 -17.68 -14.65 -5.48
C ALA A 136 -16.31 -15.29 -5.16
N ILE A 137 -15.98 -15.49 -3.88
CA ILE A 137 -14.78 -16.21 -3.43
C ILE A 137 -14.90 -17.70 -3.74
N GLU A 138 -16.00 -18.34 -3.37
CA GLU A 138 -16.25 -19.76 -3.61
C GLU A 138 -16.18 -20.13 -5.10
N ASN A 139 -16.67 -19.22 -5.96
CA ASN A 139 -16.62 -19.39 -7.42
C ASN A 139 -15.26 -19.01 -8.05
N GLY A 140 -14.29 -18.56 -7.25
CA GLY A 140 -12.96 -18.15 -7.73
C GLY A 140 -12.93 -16.81 -8.47
N TYR A 141 -14.03 -16.07 -8.53
CA TYR A 141 -14.11 -14.82 -9.29
C TYR A 141 -13.09 -13.78 -8.84
N ILE A 142 -13.03 -13.54 -7.52
CA ILE A 142 -12.11 -12.52 -6.96
C ILE A 142 -10.66 -12.91 -7.20
N GLN A 143 -10.32 -14.19 -7.01
CA GLN A 143 -8.98 -14.72 -7.22
C GLN A 143 -8.55 -14.59 -8.69
N ASN A 144 -9.44 -14.92 -9.63
CA ASN A 144 -9.17 -14.81 -11.06
C ASN A 144 -8.93 -13.34 -11.49
N GLU A 145 -9.76 -12.39 -11.04
CA GLU A 145 -9.57 -10.95 -11.32
C GLU A 145 -8.20 -10.45 -10.84
N ILE A 146 -7.78 -10.89 -9.63
CA ILE A 146 -6.47 -10.55 -9.08
C ILE A 146 -5.34 -11.16 -9.92
N GLN A 147 -5.45 -12.44 -10.30
CA GLN A 147 -4.44 -13.13 -11.10
C GLN A 147 -4.30 -12.52 -12.50
N ASP A 148 -5.42 -12.23 -13.16
CA ASP A 148 -5.43 -11.60 -14.48
C ASP A 148 -4.81 -10.21 -14.45
N ALA A 149 -5.12 -9.41 -13.43
CA ALA A 149 -4.51 -8.10 -13.22
C ALA A 149 -3.00 -8.20 -12.96
N ALA A 150 -2.57 -9.15 -12.12
CA ALA A 150 -1.16 -9.40 -11.84
C ALA A 150 -0.39 -9.86 -13.08
N TYR A 151 -0.98 -10.76 -13.86
CA TYR A 151 -0.40 -11.22 -15.13
C TYR A 151 -0.26 -10.10 -16.15
N ALA A 152 -1.29 -9.26 -16.30
CA ALA A 152 -1.25 -8.10 -17.18
C ALA A 152 -0.16 -7.09 -16.75
N ALA A 153 -0.02 -6.83 -15.45
CA ALA A 153 1.05 -5.97 -14.91
C ALA A 153 2.44 -6.56 -15.19
N GLN A 154 2.62 -7.87 -14.97
CA GLN A 154 3.88 -8.55 -15.25
C GLN A 154 4.26 -8.48 -16.74
N ARG A 155 3.29 -8.62 -17.64
CA ARG A 155 3.52 -8.47 -19.07
C ARG A 155 3.97 -7.06 -19.45
N ARG A 156 3.34 -6.02 -18.91
CA ARG A 156 3.75 -4.62 -19.17
C ARG A 156 5.17 -4.36 -18.69
N LEU A 157 5.52 -4.92 -17.53
CA LEU A 157 6.88 -4.83 -17.00
C LEU A 157 7.90 -5.54 -17.91
N ALA A 158 7.58 -6.77 -18.36
CA ALA A 158 8.44 -7.57 -19.22
C ALA A 158 8.64 -6.92 -20.60
N ASN A 159 7.62 -6.27 -21.13
CA ASN A 159 7.67 -5.57 -22.42
C ASN A 159 8.30 -4.15 -22.30
N GLY A 160 8.63 -3.69 -21.10
CA GLY A 160 9.18 -2.36 -20.87
C GLY A 160 8.18 -1.21 -21.02
N GLU A 161 6.88 -1.51 -21.05
CA GLU A 161 5.80 -0.51 -21.02
C GLU A 161 5.75 0.17 -19.65
N ASP A 162 5.86 -0.61 -18.58
CA ASP A 162 6.02 -0.12 -17.20
C ASP A 162 7.51 -0.15 -16.83
N ILE A 163 8.01 0.96 -16.28
CA ILE A 163 9.40 1.09 -15.87
C ILE A 163 9.52 1.00 -14.37
N VAL A 164 10.38 0.07 -13.90
CA VAL A 164 10.82 0.00 -12.50
C VAL A 164 12.32 0.23 -12.46
N VAL A 165 12.70 1.37 -11.87
CA VAL A 165 14.11 1.81 -11.78
C VAL A 165 14.95 0.76 -11.05
N GLY A 166 16.09 0.40 -11.63
CA GLY A 166 16.99 -0.61 -11.13
C GLY A 166 16.62 -2.05 -11.50
N VAL A 167 15.36 -2.29 -11.97
CA VAL A 167 14.88 -3.62 -12.33
C VAL A 167 14.88 -3.85 -13.85
N ASN A 168 14.16 -3.04 -14.62
CA ASN A 168 14.11 -3.15 -16.08
C ASN A 168 14.66 -1.91 -16.81
N LYS A 169 15.03 -0.85 -16.05
CA LYS A 169 15.72 0.34 -16.57
C LYS A 169 16.67 0.89 -15.52
N PHE A 170 17.77 1.48 -15.95
CA PHE A 170 18.83 2.01 -15.10
C PHE A 170 19.44 0.94 -14.17
N GLN A 171 19.62 -0.25 -14.71
CA GLN A 171 20.26 -1.37 -14.03
C GLN A 171 21.74 -1.05 -13.73
N GLN A 172 22.28 -1.68 -12.69
CA GLN A 172 23.69 -1.61 -12.33
C GLN A 172 24.21 -3.03 -12.11
N ASP A 173 25.42 -3.30 -12.54
CA ASP A 173 26.10 -4.60 -12.34
C ASP A 173 26.71 -4.74 -10.93
N ALA A 174 26.38 -3.84 -10.01
CA ALA A 174 26.93 -3.84 -8.65
C ALA A 174 26.30 -4.96 -7.80
N GLU A 175 27.15 -5.74 -7.13
CA GLU A 175 26.72 -6.65 -6.07
C GLU A 175 26.08 -5.86 -4.91
N ILE A 176 24.93 -6.34 -4.47
CA ILE A 176 24.25 -5.77 -3.30
C ILE A 176 24.94 -6.30 -2.06
N VAL A 177 25.77 -5.46 -1.44
CA VAL A 177 26.42 -5.77 -0.15
C VAL A 177 25.56 -5.16 0.97
N LEU A 178 24.52 -5.88 1.38
CA LEU A 178 23.78 -5.56 2.60
C LEU A 178 24.02 -6.69 3.60
N GLU A 179 24.31 -6.33 4.84
CA GLU A 179 24.42 -7.31 5.92
C GLU A 179 23.02 -7.70 6.40
N PRO A 180 22.61 -8.97 6.25
CA PRO A 180 21.30 -9.40 6.71
C PRO A 180 21.23 -9.40 8.24
N LEU A 181 20.02 -9.19 8.77
CA LEU A 181 19.78 -9.38 10.19
C LEU A 181 19.99 -10.85 10.55
N THR A 182 20.96 -11.13 11.41
CA THR A 182 21.15 -12.47 11.94
C THR A 182 20.12 -12.73 13.04
N ILE A 183 19.09 -13.52 12.71
CA ILE A 183 18.10 -13.96 13.70
C ILE A 183 18.70 -15.14 14.45
N CYS A 184 18.88 -14.99 15.76
CA CYS A 184 19.25 -16.09 16.63
C CYS A 184 18.03 -17.02 16.80
N LEU A 185 18.07 -18.20 16.18
CA LEU A 185 17.04 -19.26 16.32
C LEU A 185 17.12 -20.02 17.64
N LEU A 186 17.86 -19.53 18.64
CA LEU A 186 18.03 -20.17 19.95
C LEU A 186 16.71 -20.33 20.75
N TYR A 187 15.62 -19.71 20.33
CA TYR A 187 14.30 -19.86 20.96
C TYR A 187 13.41 -20.94 20.33
N THR A 188 13.92 -21.67 19.33
CA THR A 188 13.17 -22.77 18.68
C THR A 188 13.75 -24.15 18.97
N SER A 189 14.80 -24.25 19.79
CA SER A 189 15.19 -25.54 20.37
C SER A 189 14.29 -25.78 21.58
N ASP A 190 13.41 -26.73 21.47
CA ASP A 190 12.53 -27.22 22.50
C ASP A 190 13.32 -27.56 23.79
N ASP A 191 13.23 -26.71 24.78
CA ASP A 191 13.46 -27.08 26.18
C ASP A 191 12.22 -27.76 26.79
N ALA A 192 11.37 -28.35 25.95
CA ALA A 192 10.17 -29.07 26.40
C ALA A 192 10.43 -30.53 26.83
N ASP A 193 11.64 -31.02 26.61
CA ASP A 193 12.01 -32.41 26.96
C ASP A 193 12.75 -32.55 28.30
N ASP A 194 12.92 -31.47 29.08
CA ASP A 194 13.60 -31.52 30.41
C ASP A 194 12.70 -31.10 31.58
N LEU A 195 11.38 -31.49 31.56
CA LEU A 195 10.52 -31.42 32.73
C LEU A 195 9.78 -32.73 32.95
#